data_f538607985007c6afeb06eba0c1e4ec5
#
_entry.id   f538607985007c6afeb06eba0c1e4ec5
#
_cell.length_a   1.000
_cell.length_b   1.000
_cell.length_c   1.000
_cell.angle_alpha   90.00
_cell.angle_beta   90.00
_cell.angle_gamma   90.00
#
_symmetry.space_group_name_H-M   'P 1'
#
loop_
_entity.id
_entity.type
_entity.pdbx_description
1 polymer ?
#
loop_
_entity_poly.entity_id
_entity_poly.type
_entity_poly.pdbx_seq_one_letter_code
_entity_poly.pdbx_strand_id
1 'polypeptide(L)'
;MPVTRRRLLLVVPAALALPTLAPAAALRVPPLALQSWRLPNGLQVYALPDAAAATVSVQVWYRVGAKDDPPGRSGFAHLFEHLMYKGTRHMPAETIDRLTEDVGGQNNAFTVDDVTVYHSEVPANHLEPLLWAEAERMAHLEVDQASLDSERHVVVEEYRERVLADPYGRFFEALPALAFDVHPYRRGVIGRIDDLRAATLDDVRAFHRTYYRPDNAALIVAGGFDVADLARWVQRHFGPVEAPGTPIPRVAVVEPPRRRDEARRLAAPHVPLPAVALVWRAPGAAHRDAAALQVASALLAGGHSSRLHAALVRERHLANAVGFGADLRADAGTLAGWAIAAGGVPPARLLGVLAAETLRLAEKPPSAAELAKVRAQLTTAALVERETPAGRAEALGWALVLRGDAHAADRALDELQAVTAADVQRVAREHLLRARRVALTYVQGAPG
;
A
#
# COMPACT_ATOMS: atom_id res chain seq x y z
N MET A 1 -4.09 12.64 -92.15
CA MET A 1 -3.18 12.84 -91.03
C MET A 1 -3.95 13.47 -89.89
N PRO A 2 -4.22 12.80 -88.73
CA PRO A 2 -4.74 13.43 -87.58
C PRO A 2 -3.66 13.58 -86.48
N VAL A 3 -3.62 14.82 -85.92
CA VAL A 3 -2.74 15.25 -84.83
C VAL A 3 -3.35 14.83 -83.50
N THR A 4 -2.65 13.99 -82.77
CA THR A 4 -3.02 13.53 -81.44
C THR A 4 -2.63 14.59 -80.39
N ARG A 5 -3.60 15.18 -79.67
CA ARG A 5 -3.37 16.05 -78.49
C ARG A 5 -3.11 15.14 -77.25
N ARG A 6 -1.90 15.17 -76.73
CA ARG A 6 -1.56 14.66 -75.38
C ARG A 6 -2.10 15.62 -74.31
N ARG A 7 -3.04 15.20 -73.49
CA ARG A 7 -3.44 15.90 -72.26
C ARG A 7 -2.45 15.57 -71.16
N LEU A 8 -1.75 16.57 -70.63
CA LEU A 8 -0.97 16.47 -69.41
C LEU A 8 -1.98 16.47 -68.22
N LEU A 9 -2.04 15.39 -67.45
CA LEU A 9 -2.70 15.34 -66.15
C LEU A 9 -1.74 15.88 -65.09
N LEU A 10 -2.03 17.07 -64.55
CA LEU A 10 -1.41 17.61 -63.35
C LEU A 10 -1.94 16.86 -62.16
N VAL A 11 -1.12 15.99 -61.54
CA VAL A 11 -1.40 15.39 -60.24
C VAL A 11 -1.04 16.39 -59.15
N VAL A 12 -2.05 17.00 -58.51
CA VAL A 12 -1.88 17.83 -57.32
C VAL A 12 -1.73 16.87 -56.13
N PRO A 13 -0.64 16.89 -55.35
CA PRO A 13 -0.55 16.10 -54.15
C PRO A 13 -1.53 16.64 -53.11
N ALA A 14 -2.54 15.86 -52.80
CA ALA A 14 -3.39 16.13 -51.65
C ALA A 14 -2.54 15.91 -50.37
N ALA A 15 -2.15 16.97 -49.71
CA ALA A 15 -1.57 16.90 -48.37
C ALA A 15 -2.63 16.38 -47.40
N LEU A 16 -2.50 15.13 -47.04
CA LEU A 16 -3.26 14.53 -45.91
C LEU A 16 -2.84 15.26 -44.62
N ALA A 17 -3.64 16.22 -44.21
CA ALA A 17 -3.55 16.80 -42.87
C ALA A 17 -3.90 15.69 -41.86
N LEU A 18 -2.90 15.09 -41.24
CA LEU A 18 -3.12 14.25 -40.10
C LEU A 18 -3.83 15.08 -39.00
N PRO A 19 -4.93 14.59 -38.44
CA PRO A 19 -5.58 15.30 -37.36
C PRO A 19 -4.57 15.43 -36.21
N THR A 20 -4.24 16.66 -35.84
CA THR A 20 -3.52 16.92 -34.59
C THR A 20 -4.41 16.42 -33.46
N LEU A 21 -4.02 15.30 -32.84
CA LEU A 21 -4.67 14.83 -31.61
C LEU A 21 -4.61 15.99 -30.61
N ALA A 22 -5.77 16.60 -30.36
CA ALA A 22 -5.89 17.56 -29.27
C ALA A 22 -5.41 16.90 -27.99
N PRO A 23 -4.68 17.60 -27.11
CA PRO A 23 -4.31 17.04 -25.81
C PRO A 23 -5.59 16.58 -25.13
N ALA A 24 -5.62 15.30 -24.73
CA ALA A 24 -6.75 14.75 -23.99
C ALA A 24 -7.03 15.66 -22.80
N ALA A 25 -8.25 16.17 -22.69
CA ALA A 25 -8.65 16.97 -21.54
C ALA A 25 -8.35 16.18 -20.27
N ALA A 26 -7.81 16.83 -19.24
CA ALA A 26 -7.57 16.19 -17.95
C ALA A 26 -8.88 15.58 -17.47
N LEU A 27 -8.85 14.31 -17.09
CA LEU A 27 -10.02 13.61 -16.60
C LEU A 27 -10.41 14.25 -15.26
N ARG A 28 -11.60 14.84 -15.22
CA ARG A 28 -12.15 15.40 -13.98
C ARG A 28 -12.94 14.32 -13.26
N VAL A 29 -12.49 13.98 -12.07
CA VAL A 29 -13.18 13.05 -11.18
C VAL A 29 -13.97 13.88 -10.16
N PRO A 30 -15.27 13.61 -9.97
CA PRO A 30 -16.02 14.25 -8.91
C PRO A 30 -15.36 13.98 -7.55
N PRO A 31 -15.31 14.97 -6.64
CA PRO A 31 -14.82 14.75 -5.29
C PRO A 31 -15.72 13.75 -4.56
N LEU A 32 -15.18 13.08 -3.57
CA LEU A 32 -15.94 12.19 -2.70
C LEU A 32 -17.02 13.01 -1.95
N ALA A 33 -18.25 12.51 -1.94
CA ALA A 33 -19.37 13.13 -1.21
C ALA A 33 -19.19 12.90 0.32
N LEU A 34 -18.15 13.47 0.89
CA LEU A 34 -17.69 13.25 2.24
C LEU A 34 -18.46 14.10 3.26
N GLN A 35 -19.04 13.42 4.25
CA GLN A 35 -19.48 14.02 5.49
C GLN A 35 -18.65 13.48 6.66
N SER A 36 -18.34 14.31 7.65
CA SER A 36 -17.54 13.87 8.79
C SER A 36 -17.94 14.57 10.06
N TRP A 37 -17.81 13.84 11.18
CA TRP A 37 -18.00 14.37 12.54
C TRP A 37 -17.12 13.62 13.53
N ARG A 38 -17.07 14.11 14.74
CA ARG A 38 -16.31 13.49 15.83
C ARG A 38 -17.21 13.27 17.03
N LEU A 39 -17.15 12.07 17.62
CA LEU A 39 -17.84 11.78 18.88
C LEU A 39 -17.10 12.39 20.08
N PRO A 40 -17.79 12.61 21.21
CA PRO A 40 -17.16 13.12 22.44
C PRO A 40 -15.99 12.27 22.94
N ASN A 41 -16.01 10.94 22.71
CA ASN A 41 -14.94 10.02 23.07
C ASN A 41 -13.75 10.05 22.10
N GLY A 42 -13.79 10.90 21.07
CA GLY A 42 -12.69 11.12 20.15
C GLY A 42 -12.77 10.35 18.83
N LEU A 43 -13.70 9.41 18.66
CA LEU A 43 -13.88 8.68 17.41
C LEU A 43 -14.16 9.63 16.25
N GLN A 44 -13.37 9.55 15.19
CA GLN A 44 -13.61 10.27 13.94
C GLN A 44 -14.48 9.41 13.03
N VAL A 45 -15.57 9.98 12.54
CA VAL A 45 -16.52 9.29 11.65
C VAL A 45 -16.52 9.97 10.29
N TYR A 46 -16.43 9.17 9.25
CA TYR A 46 -16.43 9.59 7.86
C TYR A 46 -17.51 8.83 7.11
N ALA A 47 -18.44 9.54 6.49
CA ALA A 47 -19.57 8.98 5.75
C ALA A 47 -19.49 9.36 4.28
N LEU A 48 -19.60 8.37 3.41
CA LEU A 48 -19.64 8.49 1.96
C LEU A 48 -20.97 7.88 1.45
N PRO A 49 -22.10 8.58 1.64
CA PRO A 49 -23.41 8.07 1.25
C PRO A 49 -23.54 7.95 -0.27
N ASP A 50 -24.11 6.85 -0.73
CA ASP A 50 -24.44 6.57 -2.12
C ASP A 50 -25.80 5.87 -2.21
N ALA A 51 -26.85 6.64 -2.48
CA ALA A 51 -28.21 6.12 -2.53
C ALA A 51 -28.45 5.08 -3.64
N ALA A 52 -27.56 4.97 -4.61
CA ALA A 52 -27.63 3.97 -5.69
C ALA A 52 -26.94 2.65 -5.30
N ALA A 53 -26.15 2.61 -4.25
CA ALA A 53 -25.45 1.41 -3.83
C ALA A 53 -26.37 0.47 -3.03
N ALA A 54 -26.40 -0.80 -3.42
CA ALA A 54 -27.13 -1.84 -2.70
C ALA A 54 -26.37 -2.38 -1.49
N THR A 55 -25.04 -2.15 -1.43
CA THR A 55 -24.13 -2.60 -0.38
C THR A 55 -23.61 -1.41 0.41
N VAL A 56 -23.08 -1.71 1.58
CA VAL A 56 -22.36 -0.77 2.43
C VAL A 56 -21.05 -1.40 2.88
N SER A 57 -19.97 -0.60 2.81
CA SER A 57 -18.68 -0.94 3.40
C SER A 57 -18.52 -0.21 4.72
N VAL A 58 -18.12 -0.95 5.75
CA VAL A 58 -17.75 -0.43 7.07
C VAL A 58 -16.28 -0.74 7.30
N GLN A 59 -15.48 0.28 7.57
CA GLN A 59 -14.05 0.14 7.82
C GLN A 59 -13.66 0.85 9.11
N VAL A 60 -12.93 0.15 9.98
CA VAL A 60 -12.35 0.73 11.19
C VAL A 60 -10.83 0.75 11.05
N TRP A 61 -10.27 1.94 11.01
CA TRP A 61 -8.86 2.22 10.80
C TRP A 61 -8.22 2.60 12.12
N TYR A 62 -7.47 1.69 12.75
CA TYR A 62 -6.72 1.97 13.98
C TYR A 62 -5.33 2.47 13.64
N ARG A 63 -4.96 3.65 14.14
CA ARG A 63 -3.63 4.25 13.94
C ARG A 63 -2.57 3.53 14.78
N VAL A 64 -2.37 2.26 14.49
CA VAL A 64 -1.37 1.37 15.06
C VAL A 64 -1.00 0.33 14.02
N GLY A 65 0.30 0.12 13.81
CA GLY A 65 0.80 -0.87 12.87
C GLY A 65 2.13 -1.43 13.36
N ALA A 66 2.84 -2.16 12.50
CA ALA A 66 4.07 -2.84 12.88
C ALA A 66 5.17 -1.89 13.41
N LYS A 67 5.14 -0.60 13.05
CA LYS A 67 6.08 0.37 13.60
C LYS A 67 5.89 0.61 15.10
N ASP A 68 4.66 0.43 15.59
CA ASP A 68 4.28 0.68 16.99
C ASP A 68 4.51 -0.53 17.89
N ASP A 69 4.96 -1.66 17.34
CA ASP A 69 5.27 -2.85 18.11
C ASP A 69 6.28 -2.55 19.23
N PRO A 70 6.02 -2.99 20.46
CA PRO A 70 6.94 -2.79 21.57
C PRO A 70 8.31 -3.45 21.31
N PRO A 71 9.39 -2.95 21.89
CA PRO A 71 10.70 -3.59 21.80
C PRO A 71 10.65 -5.06 22.24
N GLY A 72 11.17 -5.98 21.40
CA GLY A 72 11.14 -7.43 21.63
C GLY A 72 9.75 -8.06 21.44
N ARG A 73 8.84 -7.38 20.77
CA ARG A 73 7.48 -7.84 20.44
C ARG A 73 7.13 -7.54 18.98
N SER A 74 8.10 -7.72 18.05
CA SER A 74 7.82 -7.49 16.62
C SER A 74 6.78 -8.48 16.10
N GLY A 75 5.87 -8.02 15.24
CA GLY A 75 4.72 -8.77 14.75
C GLY A 75 3.49 -8.69 15.66
N PHE A 76 3.53 -7.82 16.68
CA PHE A 76 2.47 -7.76 17.67
C PHE A 76 1.19 -7.13 17.10
N ALA A 77 1.32 -6.07 16.31
CA ALA A 77 0.17 -5.46 15.62
C ALA A 77 -0.51 -6.45 14.68
N HIS A 78 0.25 -7.28 13.96
CA HIS A 78 -0.28 -8.32 13.08
C HIS A 78 -0.93 -9.47 13.88
N LEU A 79 -0.29 -9.95 14.94
CA LEU A 79 -0.91 -10.94 15.85
C LEU A 79 -2.24 -10.39 16.40
N PHE A 80 -2.30 -9.09 16.68
CA PHE A 80 -3.50 -8.45 17.20
C PHE A 80 -4.62 -8.38 16.16
N GLU A 81 -4.30 -8.24 14.88
CA GLU A 81 -5.26 -8.37 13.79
C GLU A 81 -6.04 -9.68 13.88
N HIS A 82 -5.33 -10.81 14.07
CA HIS A 82 -5.94 -12.13 14.26
C HIS A 82 -6.77 -12.22 15.55
N LEU A 83 -6.25 -11.69 16.65
CA LEU A 83 -6.93 -11.75 17.95
C LEU A 83 -8.25 -10.98 17.97
N MET A 84 -8.43 -9.95 17.15
CA MET A 84 -9.67 -9.19 17.07
C MET A 84 -10.84 -9.97 16.46
N TYR A 85 -10.60 -11.15 15.85
CA TYR A 85 -11.64 -12.08 15.39
C TYR A 85 -12.06 -13.09 16.48
N LYS A 86 -11.42 -13.02 17.66
CA LYS A 86 -11.84 -13.84 18.80
C LYS A 86 -13.04 -13.23 19.50
N GLY A 87 -13.50 -13.89 20.54
CA GLY A 87 -14.71 -13.50 21.25
C GLY A 87 -14.61 -12.14 21.94
N THR A 88 -15.76 -11.60 22.19
CA THR A 88 -15.95 -10.46 23.06
C THR A 88 -16.89 -10.85 24.21
N ARG A 89 -17.14 -9.95 25.15
CA ARG A 89 -18.06 -10.19 26.26
C ARG A 89 -19.45 -10.65 25.83
N HIS A 90 -19.96 -10.11 24.71
CA HIS A 90 -21.32 -10.36 24.25
C HIS A 90 -21.39 -11.04 22.88
N MET A 91 -20.26 -11.34 22.29
CA MET A 91 -20.16 -11.91 20.95
C MET A 91 -19.16 -13.07 20.94
N PRO A 92 -19.60 -14.32 20.76
CA PRO A 92 -18.70 -15.46 20.58
C PRO A 92 -17.75 -15.26 19.40
N ALA A 93 -16.62 -15.97 19.40
CA ALA A 93 -15.72 -16.03 18.24
C ALA A 93 -16.48 -16.39 16.94
N GLU A 94 -15.96 -16.00 15.80
CA GLU A 94 -16.55 -16.22 14.47
C GLU A 94 -17.91 -15.54 14.22
N THR A 95 -18.44 -14.78 15.19
CA THR A 95 -19.74 -14.11 15.00
C THR A 95 -19.65 -13.03 13.93
N ILE A 96 -18.53 -12.33 13.81
CA ILE A 96 -18.36 -11.30 12.78
C ILE A 96 -18.38 -11.90 11.37
N ASP A 97 -17.80 -13.09 11.21
CA ASP A 97 -17.83 -13.82 9.94
C ASP A 97 -19.26 -14.17 9.57
N ARG A 98 -20.04 -14.68 10.52
CA ARG A 98 -21.47 -14.96 10.31
C ARG A 98 -22.30 -13.72 10.02
N LEU A 99 -22.06 -12.60 10.71
CA LEU A 99 -22.78 -11.34 10.46
C LEU A 99 -22.55 -10.81 9.04
N THR A 100 -21.48 -11.22 8.39
CA THR A 100 -21.16 -10.85 7.01
C THR A 100 -21.51 -11.94 6.01
N GLU A 101 -21.05 -13.17 6.21
CA GLU A 101 -21.19 -14.28 5.25
C GLU A 101 -22.63 -14.79 5.13
N ASP A 102 -23.38 -14.89 6.24
CA ASP A 102 -24.76 -15.37 6.25
C ASP A 102 -25.71 -14.45 5.44
N VAL A 103 -25.31 -13.21 5.21
CA VAL A 103 -26.08 -12.23 4.41
C VAL A 103 -25.49 -11.98 3.02
N GLY A 104 -24.49 -12.78 2.60
CA GLY A 104 -23.83 -12.67 1.32
C GLY A 104 -22.80 -11.54 1.23
N GLY A 105 -22.34 -11.06 2.37
CA GLY A 105 -21.24 -10.09 2.48
C GLY A 105 -19.88 -10.76 2.65
N GLN A 106 -18.88 -9.96 2.97
CA GLN A 106 -17.53 -10.40 3.24
C GLN A 106 -16.84 -9.49 4.27
N ASN A 107 -15.88 -10.03 4.99
CA ASN A 107 -15.02 -9.26 5.88
C ASN A 107 -13.57 -9.68 5.71
N ASN A 108 -12.66 -8.80 6.08
CA ASN A 108 -11.24 -9.09 6.16
C ASN A 108 -10.55 -8.01 7.01
N ALA A 109 -9.25 -8.20 7.25
CA ALA A 109 -8.40 -7.20 7.89
C ALA A 109 -7.02 -7.20 7.23
N PHE A 110 -6.28 -6.14 7.49
CA PHE A 110 -4.86 -6.10 7.15
C PHE A 110 -4.08 -5.21 8.12
N THR A 111 -2.84 -5.57 8.36
CA THR A 111 -1.86 -4.77 9.10
C THR A 111 -0.73 -4.39 8.17
N VAL A 112 -0.34 -3.12 8.25
CA VAL A 112 0.89 -2.60 7.65
C VAL A 112 1.69 -1.84 8.70
N ASP A 113 2.71 -1.12 8.28
CA ASP A 113 3.58 -0.42 9.24
C ASP A 113 2.88 0.69 10.05
N ASP A 114 1.91 1.38 9.45
CA ASP A 114 1.29 2.58 10.02
C ASP A 114 -0.12 2.37 10.59
N VAL A 115 -0.78 1.28 10.22
CA VAL A 115 -2.21 1.08 10.48
C VAL A 115 -2.59 -0.38 10.51
N THR A 116 -3.61 -0.71 11.30
CA THR A 116 -4.37 -1.97 11.23
C THR A 116 -5.82 -1.63 10.89
N VAL A 117 -6.38 -2.30 9.90
CA VAL A 117 -7.71 -2.02 9.35
C VAL A 117 -8.55 -3.27 9.37
N TYR A 118 -9.78 -3.11 9.85
CA TYR A 118 -10.84 -4.12 9.76
C TYR A 118 -11.91 -3.58 8.83
N HIS A 119 -12.28 -4.37 7.83
CA HIS A 119 -13.24 -3.94 6.84
C HIS A 119 -14.25 -5.04 6.51
N SER A 120 -15.47 -4.63 6.32
CA SER A 120 -16.58 -5.51 5.97
C SER A 120 -17.43 -4.85 4.89
N GLU A 121 -18.03 -5.67 4.04
CA GLU A 121 -19.04 -5.25 3.07
C GLU A 121 -20.25 -6.15 3.18
N VAL A 122 -21.43 -5.54 3.37
CA VAL A 122 -22.71 -6.25 3.53
C VAL A 122 -23.81 -5.54 2.72
N PRO A 123 -24.97 -6.20 2.46
CA PRO A 123 -26.15 -5.50 1.99
C PRO A 123 -26.54 -4.35 2.94
N ALA A 124 -26.98 -3.23 2.39
CA ALA A 124 -27.19 -1.96 3.11
C ALA A 124 -28.10 -2.08 4.35
N ASN A 125 -29.08 -2.98 4.31
CA ASN A 125 -30.00 -3.24 5.42
C ASN A 125 -29.37 -3.97 6.63
N HIS A 126 -28.10 -4.42 6.51
CA HIS A 126 -27.36 -5.07 7.60
C HIS A 126 -26.31 -4.15 8.25
N LEU A 127 -26.34 -2.84 8.00
CA LEU A 127 -25.36 -1.89 8.52
C LEU A 127 -25.38 -1.80 10.05
N GLU A 128 -26.53 -1.67 10.72
CA GLU A 128 -26.59 -1.45 12.18
C GLU A 128 -25.99 -2.61 12.98
N PRO A 129 -26.32 -3.90 12.72
CA PRO A 129 -25.69 -5.04 13.39
C PRO A 129 -24.17 -5.05 13.25
N LEU A 130 -23.64 -4.68 12.09
CA LEU A 130 -22.21 -4.63 11.85
C LEU A 130 -21.53 -3.49 12.64
N LEU A 131 -22.16 -2.31 12.72
CA LEU A 131 -21.67 -1.22 13.56
C LEU A 131 -21.64 -1.59 15.04
N TRP A 132 -22.65 -2.33 15.52
CA TRP A 132 -22.65 -2.88 16.88
C TRP A 132 -21.46 -3.83 17.09
N ALA A 133 -21.23 -4.77 16.19
CA ALA A 133 -20.14 -5.75 16.31
C ALA A 133 -18.75 -5.07 16.32
N GLU A 134 -18.56 -4.04 15.50
CA GLU A 134 -17.32 -3.26 15.48
C GLU A 134 -17.10 -2.48 16.79
N ALA A 135 -18.16 -1.89 17.35
CA ALA A 135 -18.09 -1.21 18.65
C ALA A 135 -17.83 -2.20 19.79
N GLU A 136 -18.43 -3.39 19.72
CA GLU A 136 -18.28 -4.45 20.73
C GLU A 136 -16.84 -4.97 20.77
N ARG A 137 -16.22 -5.27 19.63
CA ARG A 137 -14.82 -5.72 19.61
C ARG A 137 -13.82 -4.61 19.96
N MET A 138 -14.15 -3.34 19.70
CA MET A 138 -13.35 -2.22 20.18
C MET A 138 -13.35 -2.11 21.70
N ALA A 139 -14.50 -2.30 22.32
CA ALA A 139 -14.70 -2.05 23.76
C ALA A 139 -14.46 -3.28 24.65
N HIS A 140 -14.83 -4.47 24.18
CA HIS A 140 -15.05 -5.65 25.02
C HIS A 140 -14.36 -6.92 24.49
N LEU A 141 -13.27 -6.77 23.75
CA LEU A 141 -12.47 -7.92 23.29
C LEU A 141 -12.03 -8.78 24.48
N GLU A 142 -12.29 -10.06 24.41
CA GLU A 142 -11.86 -11.05 25.41
C GLU A 142 -10.93 -12.06 24.76
N VAL A 143 -9.67 -12.05 25.18
CA VAL A 143 -8.66 -13.01 24.75
C VAL A 143 -8.21 -13.83 25.95
N ASP A 144 -8.37 -15.14 25.85
CA ASP A 144 -7.82 -16.09 26.81
C ASP A 144 -6.48 -16.68 26.33
N GLN A 145 -5.87 -17.50 27.19
CA GLN A 145 -4.58 -18.11 26.88
C GLN A 145 -4.68 -19.06 25.67
N ALA A 146 -5.77 -19.78 25.53
CA ALA A 146 -5.97 -20.73 24.44
C ALA A 146 -6.08 -20.02 23.09
N SER A 147 -6.83 -18.92 23.04
CA SER A 147 -6.94 -18.05 21.84
C SER A 147 -5.60 -17.42 21.46
N LEU A 148 -4.84 -16.92 22.45
CA LEU A 148 -3.51 -16.38 22.21
C LEU A 148 -2.55 -17.44 21.66
N ASP A 149 -2.54 -18.64 22.25
CA ASP A 149 -1.66 -19.73 21.83
C ASP A 149 -2.02 -20.23 20.42
N SER A 150 -3.33 -20.32 20.11
CA SER A 150 -3.83 -20.65 18.77
C SER A 150 -3.37 -19.64 17.72
N GLU A 151 -3.65 -18.36 17.93
CA GLU A 151 -3.32 -17.34 16.92
C GLU A 151 -1.82 -17.12 16.78
N ARG A 152 -1.07 -17.22 17.86
CA ARG A 152 0.40 -17.24 17.79
C ARG A 152 0.90 -18.37 16.88
N HIS A 153 0.28 -19.56 16.99
CA HIS A 153 0.64 -20.68 16.13
C HIS A 153 0.32 -20.40 14.66
N VAL A 154 -0.86 -19.85 14.37
CA VAL A 154 -1.27 -19.46 13.03
C VAL A 154 -0.27 -18.44 12.42
N VAL A 155 0.06 -17.38 13.14
CA VAL A 155 1.00 -16.35 12.65
C VAL A 155 2.42 -16.91 12.44
N VAL A 156 2.86 -17.84 13.30
CA VAL A 156 4.16 -18.54 13.12
C VAL A 156 4.15 -19.41 11.86
N GLU A 157 3.05 -20.13 11.57
CA GLU A 157 2.94 -20.93 10.35
C GLU A 157 2.87 -20.02 9.12
N GLU A 158 2.14 -18.90 9.19
CA GLU A 158 2.12 -17.90 8.13
C GLU A 158 3.51 -17.35 7.81
N TYR A 159 4.33 -17.05 8.84
CA TYR A 159 5.73 -16.67 8.63
C TYR A 159 6.52 -17.77 7.94
N ARG A 160 6.30 -19.02 8.33
CA ARG A 160 6.96 -20.18 7.71
C ARG A 160 6.59 -20.30 6.23
N GLU A 161 5.34 -20.16 5.91
CA GLU A 161 4.84 -20.24 4.54
C GLU A 161 5.31 -19.06 3.67
N ARG A 162 5.07 -17.83 4.12
CA ARG A 162 5.34 -16.63 3.32
C ARG A 162 6.81 -16.26 3.24
N VAL A 163 7.59 -16.53 4.30
CA VAL A 163 8.98 -16.08 4.38
C VAL A 163 9.97 -17.22 4.22
N LEU A 164 9.72 -18.37 4.87
CA LEU A 164 10.71 -19.45 4.90
C LEU A 164 10.54 -20.46 3.76
N ALA A 165 9.31 -20.79 3.39
CA ALA A 165 9.01 -21.75 2.33
C ALA A 165 9.03 -21.10 0.94
N ASP A 166 8.61 -19.84 0.79
CA ASP A 166 8.73 -19.12 -0.46
C ASP A 166 10.21 -18.91 -0.82
N PRO A 167 10.67 -19.28 -2.03
CA PRO A 167 12.06 -19.13 -2.43
C PRO A 167 12.61 -17.71 -2.34
N TYR A 168 11.74 -16.69 -2.47
CA TYR A 168 12.08 -15.26 -2.43
C TYR A 168 11.49 -14.53 -1.21
N GLY A 169 10.79 -15.22 -0.30
CA GLY A 169 10.20 -14.61 0.88
C GLY A 169 11.22 -13.84 1.72
N ARG A 170 12.36 -14.46 2.05
CA ARG A 170 13.47 -13.81 2.75
C ARG A 170 14.08 -12.63 1.98
N PHE A 171 14.06 -12.70 0.66
CA PHE A 171 14.55 -11.61 -0.19
C PHE A 171 13.69 -10.36 -0.02
N PHE A 172 12.36 -10.48 -0.13
CA PHE A 172 11.45 -9.35 0.00
C PHE A 172 11.35 -8.87 1.45
N GLU A 173 11.37 -9.75 2.44
CA GLU A 173 11.40 -9.39 3.86
C GLU A 173 12.65 -8.57 4.23
N ALA A 174 13.79 -8.82 3.58
CA ALA A 174 15.02 -8.09 3.86
C ALA A 174 15.00 -6.63 3.36
N LEU A 175 14.17 -6.27 2.35
CA LEU A 175 14.25 -4.95 1.70
C LEU A 175 14.01 -3.78 2.67
N PRO A 176 13.00 -3.79 3.57
CA PRO A 176 12.82 -2.73 4.56
C PRO A 176 14.04 -2.58 5.51
N ALA A 177 14.60 -3.70 5.96
CA ALA A 177 15.78 -3.70 6.83
C ALA A 177 17.04 -3.16 6.15
N LEU A 178 17.10 -3.16 4.82
CA LEU A 178 18.16 -2.54 4.04
C LEU A 178 17.96 -1.03 3.90
N ALA A 179 16.72 -0.55 3.94
CA ALA A 179 16.42 0.87 3.84
C ALA A 179 16.69 1.60 5.16
N PHE A 180 16.29 1.04 6.30
CA PHE A 180 16.29 1.69 7.59
C PHE A 180 17.29 1.05 8.55
N ASP A 181 18.08 1.88 9.25
CA ASP A 181 19.03 1.43 10.25
C ASP A 181 18.44 1.47 11.66
N VAL A 182 17.63 2.48 11.97
CA VAL A 182 17.05 2.72 13.32
C VAL A 182 15.53 2.82 13.33
N HIS A 183 14.91 3.31 12.24
CA HIS A 183 13.46 3.47 12.19
C HIS A 183 12.75 2.11 12.29
N PRO A 184 11.63 1.99 13.04
CA PRO A 184 10.88 0.73 13.16
C PRO A 184 10.42 0.11 11.84
N TYR A 185 10.28 0.87 10.78
CA TYR A 185 10.00 0.35 9.43
C TYR A 185 11.00 -0.69 8.91
N ARG A 186 12.13 -0.85 9.58
CA ARG A 186 13.10 -1.92 9.29
C ARG A 186 12.59 -3.33 9.61
N ARG A 187 11.53 -3.43 10.42
CA ARG A 187 10.95 -4.71 10.86
C ARG A 187 9.91 -5.16 9.84
N GLY A 188 9.81 -6.46 9.60
CA GLY A 188 8.71 -7.03 8.83
C GLY A 188 7.40 -6.97 9.62
N VAL A 189 6.28 -6.87 8.93
CA VAL A 189 4.94 -6.77 9.56
C VAL A 189 4.59 -8.03 10.36
N ILE A 190 4.91 -9.23 9.85
CA ILE A 190 4.66 -10.49 10.57
C ILE A 190 5.56 -10.62 11.80
N GLY A 191 6.70 -9.91 11.83
CA GLY A 191 7.63 -9.89 12.93
C GLY A 191 8.54 -11.12 13.00
N ARG A 192 9.10 -11.38 14.19
CA ARG A 192 10.02 -12.48 14.44
C ARG A 192 9.35 -13.59 15.25
N ILE A 193 9.61 -14.83 14.90
CA ILE A 193 9.05 -16.00 15.60
C ILE A 193 9.35 -15.94 17.11
N ASP A 194 10.57 -15.55 17.50
CA ASP A 194 10.95 -15.50 18.92
C ASP A 194 10.19 -14.41 19.68
N ASP A 195 9.95 -13.25 19.05
CA ASP A 195 9.18 -12.16 19.63
C ASP A 195 7.69 -12.54 19.77
N LEU A 196 7.14 -13.24 18.77
CA LEU A 196 5.77 -13.77 18.83
C LEU A 196 5.61 -14.82 19.96
N ARG A 197 6.58 -15.71 20.11
CA ARG A 197 6.57 -16.71 21.19
C ARG A 197 6.68 -16.09 22.59
N ALA A 198 7.35 -14.96 22.70
CA ALA A 198 7.51 -14.22 23.95
C ALA A 198 6.28 -13.41 24.36
N ALA A 199 5.27 -13.26 23.48
CA ALA A 199 4.06 -12.50 23.75
C ALA A 199 3.24 -13.13 24.89
N THR A 200 2.73 -12.32 25.81
CA THR A 200 1.92 -12.73 26.97
C THR A 200 0.52 -12.12 26.89
N LEU A 201 -0.44 -12.67 27.67
CA LEU A 201 -1.78 -12.08 27.80
C LEU A 201 -1.75 -10.65 28.34
N ASP A 202 -0.81 -10.34 29.22
CA ASP A 202 -0.69 -8.99 29.76
C ASP A 202 -0.20 -8.00 28.71
N ASP A 203 0.72 -8.44 27.83
CA ASP A 203 1.12 -7.66 26.65
C ASP A 203 -0.09 -7.40 25.73
N VAL A 204 -0.91 -8.43 25.46
CA VAL A 204 -2.14 -8.32 24.64
C VAL A 204 -3.10 -7.31 25.24
N ARG A 205 -3.41 -7.43 26.53
CA ARG A 205 -4.31 -6.50 27.24
C ARG A 205 -3.77 -5.07 27.25
N ALA A 206 -2.46 -4.90 27.44
CA ALA A 206 -1.83 -3.59 27.43
C ALA A 206 -1.89 -2.95 26.04
N PHE A 207 -1.65 -3.74 24.98
CA PHE A 207 -1.69 -3.26 23.60
C PHE A 207 -3.10 -2.84 23.20
N HIS A 208 -4.12 -3.65 23.52
CA HIS A 208 -5.53 -3.30 23.31
C HIS A 208 -5.88 -1.96 23.96
N ARG A 209 -5.66 -1.84 25.27
CA ARG A 209 -5.97 -0.60 26.02
C ARG A 209 -5.24 0.63 25.47
N THR A 210 -4.05 0.43 24.90
CA THR A 210 -3.23 1.53 24.39
C THR A 210 -3.69 2.02 23.02
N TYR A 211 -4.04 1.10 22.12
CA TYR A 211 -4.20 1.43 20.71
C TYR A 211 -5.62 1.21 20.17
N TYR A 212 -6.37 0.22 20.69
CA TYR A 212 -7.72 -0.13 20.20
C TYR A 212 -8.80 0.66 20.96
N ARG A 213 -8.86 1.95 20.67
CA ARG A 213 -9.68 2.92 21.37
C ARG A 213 -10.24 3.97 20.41
N PRO A 214 -11.41 4.59 20.73
CA PRO A 214 -12.10 5.47 19.79
C PRO A 214 -11.28 6.69 19.36
N ASP A 215 -10.48 7.28 20.24
CA ASP A 215 -9.65 8.45 19.92
C ASP A 215 -8.37 8.10 19.12
N ASN A 216 -8.14 6.81 18.84
CA ASN A 216 -7.10 6.31 17.95
C ASN A 216 -7.67 5.70 16.65
N ALA A 217 -8.97 5.75 16.44
CA ALA A 217 -9.65 5.12 15.33
C ALA A 217 -10.35 6.12 14.41
N ALA A 218 -10.48 5.75 13.15
CA ALA A 218 -11.37 6.37 12.19
C ALA A 218 -12.37 5.30 11.71
N LEU A 219 -13.66 5.58 11.88
CA LEU A 219 -14.76 4.79 11.31
C LEU A 219 -15.13 5.39 9.96
N ILE A 220 -15.00 4.63 8.90
CA ILE A 220 -15.35 5.03 7.53
C ILE A 220 -16.48 4.15 7.04
N VAL A 221 -17.60 4.76 6.66
CA VAL A 221 -18.77 4.06 6.11
C VAL A 221 -19.09 4.61 4.73
N ALA A 222 -19.16 3.73 3.74
CA ALA A 222 -19.43 4.09 2.34
C ALA A 222 -20.53 3.20 1.75
N GLY A 223 -21.44 3.76 0.97
CA GLY A 223 -22.49 3.00 0.28
C GLY A 223 -23.89 3.42 0.61
N GLY A 224 -24.84 2.48 0.58
CA GLY A 224 -26.27 2.73 0.69
C GLY A 224 -26.76 2.90 2.13
N PHE A 225 -26.83 4.14 2.63
CA PHE A 225 -27.39 4.43 3.95
C PHE A 225 -27.89 5.88 4.03
N ASP A 226 -28.78 6.12 5.02
CA ASP A 226 -29.14 7.47 5.43
C ASP A 226 -28.16 7.99 6.48
N VAL A 227 -27.70 9.22 6.33
CA VAL A 227 -26.67 9.81 7.21
C VAL A 227 -27.17 10.06 8.62
N ALA A 228 -28.46 10.42 8.79
CA ALA A 228 -29.03 10.63 10.11
C ALA A 228 -29.20 9.30 10.87
N ASP A 229 -29.55 8.24 10.16
CA ASP A 229 -29.61 6.88 10.73
C ASP A 229 -28.21 6.40 11.12
N LEU A 230 -27.22 6.56 10.27
CA LEU A 230 -25.83 6.25 10.58
C LEU A 230 -25.36 7.01 11.83
N ALA A 231 -25.61 8.32 11.90
CA ALA A 231 -25.20 9.15 13.06
C ALA A 231 -25.85 8.66 14.36
N ARG A 232 -27.12 8.26 14.31
CA ARG A 232 -27.86 7.72 15.46
C ARG A 232 -27.28 6.37 15.90
N TRP A 233 -27.00 5.45 14.98
CA TRP A 233 -26.41 4.14 15.29
C TRP A 233 -24.98 4.27 15.81
N VAL A 234 -24.16 5.10 15.18
CA VAL A 234 -22.79 5.36 15.64
C VAL A 234 -22.79 5.97 17.07
N GLN A 235 -23.67 6.93 17.35
CA GLN A 235 -23.81 7.49 18.71
C GLN A 235 -24.27 6.42 19.70
N ARG A 236 -25.20 5.53 19.32
CA ARG A 236 -25.71 4.45 20.18
C ARG A 236 -24.63 3.45 20.55
N HIS A 237 -23.86 2.98 19.56
CA HIS A 237 -22.95 1.84 19.73
C HIS A 237 -21.54 2.27 20.13
N PHE A 238 -21.00 3.29 19.50
CA PHE A 238 -19.65 3.78 19.79
C PHE A 238 -19.60 4.88 20.85
N GLY A 239 -20.69 5.62 21.06
CA GLY A 239 -20.73 6.70 22.07
C GLY A 239 -20.35 6.25 23.48
N PRO A 240 -20.82 5.09 23.96
CA PRO A 240 -20.46 4.56 25.27
C PRO A 240 -19.04 4.04 25.40
N VAL A 241 -18.31 3.80 24.29
CA VAL A 241 -16.96 3.27 24.34
C VAL A 241 -16.01 4.31 24.93
N GLU A 242 -15.37 3.97 26.03
CA GLU A 242 -14.50 4.89 26.75
C GLU A 242 -13.13 5.08 26.06
N ALA A 243 -12.65 6.32 26.03
CA ALA A 243 -11.27 6.62 25.73
C ALA A 243 -10.50 6.85 27.04
N PRO A 244 -9.41 6.09 27.32
CA PRO A 244 -8.73 6.13 28.63
C PRO A 244 -8.10 7.48 29.03
N GLY A 245 -8.06 8.49 28.16
CA GLY A 245 -7.46 9.79 28.44
C GLY A 245 -5.92 9.80 28.56
N THR A 246 -5.28 8.63 28.49
CA THR A 246 -3.82 8.52 28.52
C THR A 246 -3.24 8.81 27.13
N PRO A 247 -2.06 9.48 27.03
CA PRO A 247 -1.40 9.70 25.75
C PRO A 247 -1.13 8.39 25.03
N ILE A 248 -1.40 8.37 23.72
CA ILE A 248 -1.05 7.25 22.86
C ILE A 248 0.41 7.39 22.45
N PRO A 249 1.28 6.39 22.73
CA PRO A 249 2.67 6.42 22.27
C PRO A 249 2.74 6.58 20.74
N ARG A 250 3.69 7.39 20.28
CA ARG A 250 3.95 7.57 18.85
C ARG A 250 5.44 7.40 18.57
N VAL A 251 5.75 6.79 17.45
CA VAL A 251 7.12 6.68 16.97
C VAL A 251 7.63 8.08 16.60
N ALA A 252 8.75 8.50 17.20
CA ALA A 252 9.39 9.78 16.94
C ALA A 252 10.86 9.60 16.49
N VAL A 253 11.13 8.47 15.84
CA VAL A 253 12.48 8.13 15.38
C VAL A 253 12.76 8.80 14.04
N VAL A 254 13.84 9.57 13.97
CA VAL A 254 14.34 10.14 12.72
C VAL A 254 15.48 9.26 12.20
N GLU A 255 15.29 8.73 11.01
CA GLU A 255 16.30 7.91 10.34
C GLU A 255 17.51 8.74 9.91
N PRO A 256 18.75 8.44 10.34
CA PRO A 256 19.91 9.22 9.97
C PRO A 256 20.24 9.04 8.46
N PRO A 257 20.78 10.09 7.80
CA PRO A 257 21.11 9.99 6.38
C PRO A 257 22.21 8.94 6.14
N ARG A 258 22.04 8.12 5.11
CA ARG A 258 23.07 7.16 4.68
C ARG A 258 24.26 7.91 4.07
N ARG A 259 25.47 7.58 4.50
CA ARG A 259 26.69 8.30 4.11
C ARG A 259 27.38 7.73 2.87
N ARG A 260 27.21 6.42 2.60
CA ARG A 260 27.84 5.70 1.47
C ARG A 260 26.91 4.66 0.90
N ASP A 261 27.18 4.24 -0.32
CA ASP A 261 26.56 3.06 -0.91
C ASP A 261 27.06 1.80 -0.18
N GLU A 262 26.18 0.82 -0.04
CA GLU A 262 26.48 -0.43 0.63
C GLU A 262 26.12 -1.61 -0.27
N ALA A 263 26.79 -2.73 -0.06
CA ALA A 263 26.49 -4.00 -0.68
C ALA A 263 26.21 -5.05 0.40
N ARG A 264 25.20 -5.85 0.18
CA ARG A 264 24.83 -6.96 1.04
C ARG A 264 24.65 -8.21 0.21
N ARG A 265 24.99 -9.35 0.80
CA ARG A 265 24.71 -10.67 0.25
C ARG A 265 23.86 -11.45 1.24
N LEU A 266 22.77 -12.01 0.75
CA LEU A 266 21.91 -12.92 1.51
C LEU A 266 21.90 -14.26 0.79
N ALA A 267 22.04 -15.34 1.55
CA ALA A 267 21.94 -16.70 1.04
C ALA A 267 20.78 -17.43 1.72
N ALA A 268 20.06 -18.24 0.97
CA ALA A 268 19.01 -19.08 1.50
C ALA A 268 18.97 -20.44 0.78
N PRO A 269 18.45 -21.50 1.42
CA PRO A 269 18.22 -22.76 0.75
C PRO A 269 17.15 -22.63 -0.33
N HIS A 270 17.20 -23.48 -1.32
CA HIS A 270 16.16 -23.62 -2.35
C HIS A 270 15.88 -22.37 -3.19
N VAL A 271 16.88 -21.49 -3.39
CA VAL A 271 16.76 -20.34 -4.31
C VAL A 271 16.98 -20.82 -5.75
N PRO A 272 15.92 -20.89 -6.57
CA PRO A 272 16.05 -21.50 -7.92
C PRO A 272 16.89 -20.65 -8.85
N LEU A 273 16.80 -19.34 -8.75
CA LEU A 273 17.54 -18.37 -9.56
C LEU A 273 17.97 -17.19 -8.68
N PRO A 274 19.17 -16.64 -8.88
CA PRO A 274 19.61 -15.47 -8.15
C PRO A 274 18.66 -14.29 -8.31
N ALA A 275 18.50 -13.51 -7.24
CA ALA A 275 17.80 -12.23 -7.28
C ALA A 275 18.74 -11.09 -6.85
N VAL A 276 18.47 -9.89 -7.35
CA VAL A 276 19.19 -8.68 -6.97
C VAL A 276 18.22 -7.55 -6.67
N ALA A 277 18.59 -6.67 -5.76
CA ALA A 277 17.83 -5.44 -5.49
C ALA A 277 18.73 -4.23 -5.28
N LEU A 278 18.17 -3.07 -5.54
CA LEU A 278 18.69 -1.76 -5.19
C LEU A 278 17.64 -1.07 -4.33
N VAL A 279 18.04 -0.63 -3.14
CA VAL A 279 17.13 -0.02 -2.16
C VAL A 279 17.64 1.36 -1.78
N TRP A 280 16.76 2.35 -1.87
CA TRP A 280 16.99 3.73 -1.45
C TRP A 280 15.96 4.11 -0.38
N ARG A 281 16.31 5.05 0.46
CA ARG A 281 15.33 5.76 1.31
C ARG A 281 14.58 6.77 0.48
N ALA A 282 13.32 6.97 0.82
CA ALA A 282 12.45 7.96 0.20
C ALA A 282 11.76 8.80 1.28
N PRO A 283 11.23 9.96 0.93
CA PRO A 283 10.38 10.73 1.82
C PRO A 283 9.06 10.02 2.11
N GLY A 284 8.33 10.45 3.13
CA GLY A 284 6.97 9.98 3.41
C GLY A 284 5.94 10.43 2.36
N ALA A 285 4.76 9.84 2.43
CA ALA A 285 3.70 10.03 1.44
C ALA A 285 3.11 11.46 1.39
N ALA A 286 3.26 12.25 2.46
CA ALA A 286 2.86 13.64 2.48
C ALA A 286 3.85 14.60 1.79
N HIS A 287 5.02 14.10 1.35
CA HIS A 287 6.04 14.93 0.71
C HIS A 287 5.61 15.35 -0.70
N ARG A 288 5.98 16.57 -1.11
CA ARG A 288 5.67 17.13 -2.44
C ARG A 288 6.12 16.27 -3.62
N ASP A 289 7.10 15.41 -3.44
CA ASP A 289 7.66 14.53 -4.47
C ASP A 289 6.92 13.20 -4.60
N ALA A 290 5.96 12.90 -3.72
CA ALA A 290 5.32 11.60 -3.64
C ALA A 290 4.67 11.18 -4.99
N ALA A 291 3.86 12.06 -5.60
CA ALA A 291 3.23 11.78 -6.89
C ALA A 291 4.25 11.56 -8.01
N ALA A 292 5.33 12.36 -8.04
CA ALA A 292 6.38 12.21 -9.04
C ALA A 292 7.19 10.91 -8.86
N LEU A 293 7.41 10.47 -7.62
CA LEU A 293 8.04 9.18 -7.30
C LEU A 293 7.16 7.99 -7.69
N GLN A 294 5.85 8.07 -7.50
CA GLN A 294 4.90 7.04 -7.97
C GLN A 294 4.91 6.95 -9.51
N VAL A 295 4.90 8.08 -10.21
CA VAL A 295 5.01 8.11 -11.68
C VAL A 295 6.36 7.57 -12.15
N ALA A 296 7.46 7.92 -11.48
CA ALA A 296 8.79 7.38 -11.78
C ALA A 296 8.86 5.85 -11.59
N SER A 297 8.26 5.34 -10.52
CA SER A 297 8.13 3.91 -10.25
C SER A 297 7.38 3.19 -11.37
N ALA A 298 6.23 3.70 -11.78
CA ALA A 298 5.43 3.12 -12.86
C ALA A 298 6.12 3.18 -14.22
N LEU A 299 6.90 4.23 -14.52
CA LEU A 299 7.73 4.32 -15.73
C LEU A 299 8.82 3.24 -15.72
N LEU A 300 9.42 2.95 -14.56
CA LEU A 300 10.46 1.94 -14.43
C LEU A 300 9.92 0.51 -14.54
N ALA A 301 8.81 0.17 -13.86
CA ALA A 301 8.32 -1.20 -13.80
C ALA A 301 6.79 -1.37 -13.94
N GLY A 302 6.03 -0.35 -14.32
CA GLY A 302 4.58 -0.44 -14.51
C GLY A 302 4.17 -1.18 -15.79
N GLY A 303 4.18 -2.53 -15.73
CA GLY A 303 3.76 -3.41 -16.83
C GLY A 303 4.85 -3.73 -17.87
N HIS A 304 4.49 -4.56 -18.85
CA HIS A 304 5.44 -5.14 -19.81
C HIS A 304 6.13 -4.14 -20.74
N SER A 305 5.58 -2.95 -20.92
CA SER A 305 6.20 -1.88 -21.73
C SER A 305 7.00 -0.87 -20.91
N SER A 306 7.22 -1.14 -19.62
CA SER A 306 8.06 -0.32 -18.73
C SER A 306 9.55 -0.48 -19.07
N ARG A 307 10.36 0.48 -18.63
CA ARG A 307 11.78 0.55 -19.01
C ARG A 307 12.58 -0.66 -18.53
N LEU A 308 12.42 -1.09 -17.29
CA LEU A 308 13.13 -2.25 -16.75
C LEU A 308 12.68 -3.55 -17.41
N HIS A 309 11.36 -3.72 -17.62
CA HIS A 309 10.86 -4.93 -18.28
C HIS A 309 11.34 -5.00 -19.74
N ALA A 310 11.27 -3.88 -20.48
CA ALA A 310 11.78 -3.82 -21.84
C ALA A 310 13.27 -4.18 -21.91
N ALA A 311 14.10 -3.54 -21.09
CA ALA A 311 15.54 -3.69 -21.14
C ALA A 311 16.05 -5.03 -20.60
N LEU A 312 15.52 -5.52 -19.45
CA LEU A 312 16.07 -6.70 -18.78
C LEU A 312 15.39 -8.01 -19.20
N VAL A 313 14.07 -7.96 -19.47
CA VAL A 313 13.32 -9.18 -19.80
C VAL A 313 13.27 -9.37 -21.31
N ARG A 314 12.70 -8.39 -22.04
CA ARG A 314 12.38 -8.56 -23.46
C ARG A 314 13.60 -8.44 -24.38
N GLU A 315 14.48 -7.43 -24.18
CA GLU A 315 15.56 -7.12 -25.13
C GLU A 315 16.86 -7.86 -24.82
N ARG A 316 17.26 -7.93 -23.55
CA ARG A 316 18.54 -8.52 -23.14
C ARG A 316 18.43 -9.91 -22.53
N HIS A 317 17.22 -10.39 -22.25
CA HIS A 317 16.95 -11.70 -21.64
C HIS A 317 17.80 -11.98 -20.39
N LEU A 318 18.00 -10.97 -19.55
CA LEU A 318 18.80 -11.08 -18.33
C LEU A 318 17.97 -11.45 -17.10
N ALA A 319 16.67 -11.18 -17.12
CA ALA A 319 15.77 -11.44 -16.01
C ALA A 319 14.50 -12.15 -16.46
N ASN A 320 13.97 -13.01 -15.59
CA ASN A 320 12.64 -13.61 -15.72
C ASN A 320 11.57 -12.69 -15.15
N ALA A 321 11.91 -11.91 -14.11
CA ALA A 321 11.02 -10.95 -13.50
C ALA A 321 11.78 -9.70 -13.05
N VAL A 322 11.12 -8.56 -13.10
CA VAL A 322 11.62 -7.27 -12.62
C VAL A 322 10.51 -6.50 -11.95
N GLY A 323 10.85 -5.69 -10.97
CA GLY A 323 9.95 -4.75 -10.33
C GLY A 323 10.66 -3.48 -9.89
N PHE A 324 9.87 -2.45 -9.66
CA PHE A 324 10.29 -1.22 -8.99
C PHE A 324 9.10 -0.67 -8.22
N GLY A 325 9.28 -0.40 -6.93
CA GLY A 325 8.25 0.13 -6.05
C GLY A 325 8.69 1.45 -5.40
N ALA A 326 7.73 2.35 -5.22
CA ALA A 326 7.81 3.51 -4.35
C ALA A 326 6.84 3.25 -3.18
N ASP A 327 7.35 2.67 -2.11
CA ASP A 327 6.60 2.41 -0.88
C ASP A 327 6.76 3.63 0.04
N LEU A 328 5.78 4.54 -0.07
CA LEU A 328 5.76 5.82 0.64
C LEU A 328 4.80 5.73 1.83
N ARG A 329 5.34 5.56 3.02
CA ARG A 329 4.61 5.42 4.28
C ARG A 329 4.45 6.79 4.96
N ALA A 330 3.83 6.84 6.13
CA ALA A 330 3.54 8.10 6.81
C ALA A 330 4.81 8.89 7.17
N ASP A 331 5.82 8.24 7.78
CA ASP A 331 7.00 8.92 8.33
C ASP A 331 8.15 9.01 7.30
N ALA A 332 8.37 7.94 6.55
CA ALA A 332 9.43 7.82 5.55
C ALA A 332 9.04 6.74 4.53
N GLY A 333 9.75 6.65 3.42
CA GLY A 333 9.49 5.64 2.40
C GLY A 333 10.74 4.92 1.92
N THR A 334 10.53 3.98 1.01
CA THR A 334 11.58 3.28 0.27
C THR A 334 11.32 3.33 -1.23
N LEU A 335 12.41 3.35 -2.00
CA LEU A 335 12.39 3.02 -3.42
C LEU A 335 13.17 1.73 -3.58
N ALA A 336 12.56 0.72 -4.18
CA ALA A 336 13.21 -0.56 -4.36
C ALA A 336 13.04 -1.07 -5.80
N GLY A 337 14.16 -1.22 -6.51
CA GLY A 337 14.20 -1.91 -7.80
C GLY A 337 14.78 -3.30 -7.64
N TRP A 338 14.15 -4.32 -8.21
CA TRP A 338 14.61 -5.69 -8.10
C TRP A 338 14.47 -6.47 -9.40
N ALA A 339 15.26 -7.54 -9.52
CA ALA A 339 15.18 -8.46 -10.64
C ALA A 339 15.56 -9.89 -10.21
N ILE A 340 14.85 -10.88 -10.77
CA ILE A 340 15.17 -12.30 -10.68
C ILE A 340 15.87 -12.71 -11.97
N ALA A 341 17.06 -13.28 -11.87
CA ALA A 341 17.90 -13.61 -13.01
C ALA A 341 17.25 -14.63 -13.96
N ALA A 342 17.53 -14.52 -15.24
CA ALA A 342 17.32 -15.62 -16.16
C ALA A 342 18.40 -16.72 -15.93
N GLY A 343 18.13 -17.95 -16.37
CA GLY A 343 19.06 -19.07 -16.19
C GLY A 343 20.46 -18.76 -16.72
N GLY A 344 21.49 -19.02 -15.91
CA GLY A 344 22.89 -18.80 -16.26
C GLY A 344 23.38 -17.34 -16.21
N VAL A 345 22.54 -16.38 -15.86
CA VAL A 345 22.93 -14.96 -15.76
C VAL A 345 23.60 -14.68 -14.41
N PRO A 346 24.86 -14.18 -14.41
CA PRO A 346 25.53 -13.82 -13.16
C PRO A 346 24.83 -12.66 -12.45
N PRO A 347 24.63 -12.72 -11.11
CA PRO A 347 23.99 -11.65 -10.34
C PRO A 347 24.65 -10.28 -10.51
N ALA A 348 25.97 -10.22 -10.59
CA ALA A 348 26.71 -8.97 -10.77
C ALA A 348 26.38 -8.28 -12.10
N ARG A 349 26.21 -9.05 -13.19
CA ARG A 349 25.79 -8.53 -14.49
C ARG A 349 24.37 -7.98 -14.42
N LEU A 350 23.45 -8.75 -13.81
CA LEU A 350 22.05 -8.34 -13.65
C LEU A 350 21.94 -7.05 -12.83
N LEU A 351 22.64 -7.01 -11.69
CA LEU A 351 22.66 -5.84 -10.80
C LEU A 351 23.21 -4.58 -11.50
N GLY A 352 24.29 -4.73 -12.28
CA GLY A 352 24.88 -3.63 -13.04
C GLY A 352 23.91 -3.05 -14.07
N VAL A 353 23.18 -3.90 -14.79
CA VAL A 353 22.19 -3.45 -15.79
C VAL A 353 20.94 -2.87 -15.11
N LEU A 354 20.45 -3.48 -14.02
CA LEU A 354 19.36 -2.93 -13.22
C LEU A 354 19.69 -1.51 -12.75
N ALA A 355 20.90 -1.31 -12.20
CA ALA A 355 21.38 -0.01 -11.76
C ALA A 355 21.43 1.01 -12.91
N ALA A 356 22.05 0.64 -14.03
CA ALA A 356 22.20 1.53 -15.18
C ALA A 356 20.85 1.98 -15.75
N GLU A 357 19.90 1.03 -15.93
CA GLU A 357 18.58 1.36 -16.48
C GLU A 357 17.73 2.19 -15.49
N THR A 358 17.81 1.90 -14.18
CA THR A 358 17.12 2.72 -13.16
C THR A 358 17.66 4.15 -13.17
N LEU A 359 18.98 4.32 -13.15
CA LEU A 359 19.60 5.64 -13.10
C LEU A 359 19.48 6.42 -14.40
N ARG A 360 19.26 5.74 -15.53
CA ARG A 360 19.03 6.39 -16.82
C ARG A 360 17.82 7.34 -16.80
N LEU A 361 16.82 7.10 -15.90
CA LEU A 361 15.69 8.00 -15.75
C LEU A 361 16.10 9.42 -15.31
N ALA A 362 17.19 9.54 -14.55
CA ALA A 362 17.77 10.82 -14.15
C ALA A 362 18.46 11.58 -15.30
N GLU A 363 18.96 10.85 -16.30
CA GLU A 363 19.65 11.41 -17.46
C GLU A 363 18.69 11.67 -18.62
N LYS A 364 17.83 10.66 -18.92
CA LYS A 364 16.87 10.69 -20.01
C LYS A 364 15.43 10.74 -19.46
N PRO A 365 14.79 11.93 -19.43
CA PRO A 365 13.41 12.06 -18.97
C PRO A 365 12.47 11.22 -19.84
N PRO A 366 11.25 10.92 -19.35
CA PRO A 366 10.26 10.21 -20.16
C PRO A 366 9.84 11.04 -21.36
N SER A 367 9.58 10.36 -22.47
CA SER A 367 8.90 10.96 -23.62
C SER A 367 7.45 11.34 -23.25
N ALA A 368 6.84 12.21 -24.03
CA ALA A 368 5.43 12.59 -23.85
C ALA A 368 4.50 11.34 -23.88
N ALA A 369 4.78 10.39 -24.77
CA ALA A 369 4.00 9.16 -24.91
C ALA A 369 4.16 8.23 -23.68
N GLU A 370 5.39 8.03 -23.16
CA GLU A 370 5.63 7.26 -21.95
C GLU A 370 4.88 7.86 -20.73
N LEU A 371 4.99 9.19 -20.58
CA LEU A 371 4.36 9.89 -19.47
C LEU A 371 2.83 9.85 -19.57
N ALA A 372 2.27 10.08 -20.74
CA ALA A 372 0.82 10.00 -20.97
C ALA A 372 0.28 8.60 -20.68
N LYS A 373 0.97 7.56 -21.13
CA LYS A 373 0.61 6.17 -20.85
C LYS A 373 0.57 5.90 -19.33
N VAL A 374 1.64 6.24 -18.61
CA VAL A 374 1.74 5.95 -17.16
C VAL A 374 0.71 6.75 -16.37
N ARG A 375 0.48 8.02 -16.70
CA ARG A 375 -0.58 8.81 -16.08
C ARG A 375 -1.95 8.16 -16.30
N ALA A 376 -2.26 7.75 -17.54
CA ALA A 376 -3.51 7.05 -17.83
C ALA A 376 -3.66 5.76 -17.01
N GLN A 377 -2.60 4.95 -16.92
CA GLN A 377 -2.60 3.72 -16.12
C GLN A 377 -2.88 3.98 -14.64
N LEU A 378 -2.16 4.92 -14.02
CA LEU A 378 -2.32 5.26 -12.59
C LEU A 378 -3.69 5.89 -12.32
N THR A 379 -4.15 6.78 -13.19
CA THR A 379 -5.48 7.39 -13.07
C THR A 379 -6.59 6.37 -13.21
N THR A 380 -6.48 5.47 -14.21
CA THR A 380 -7.48 4.40 -14.40
C THR A 380 -7.51 3.46 -13.19
N ALA A 381 -6.35 3.05 -12.68
CA ALA A 381 -6.30 2.20 -11.49
C ALA A 381 -6.99 2.85 -10.27
N ALA A 382 -6.69 4.13 -10.00
CA ALA A 382 -7.31 4.85 -8.90
C ALA A 382 -8.82 5.11 -9.10
N LEU A 383 -9.29 5.19 -10.35
CA LEU A 383 -10.72 5.30 -10.64
C LEU A 383 -11.45 3.98 -10.42
N VAL A 384 -10.91 2.89 -10.94
CA VAL A 384 -11.47 1.54 -10.77
C VAL A 384 -11.58 1.20 -9.27
N GLU A 385 -10.56 1.54 -8.49
CA GLU A 385 -10.59 1.37 -7.03
C GLU A 385 -11.78 2.11 -6.39
N ARG A 386 -12.09 3.33 -6.86
CA ARG A 386 -13.19 4.15 -6.34
C ARG A 386 -14.60 3.80 -6.89
N GLU A 387 -14.73 2.84 -7.78
CA GLU A 387 -16.05 2.41 -8.30
C GLU A 387 -16.91 1.78 -7.22
N THR A 388 -16.29 1.08 -6.26
CA THR A 388 -16.99 0.40 -5.17
C THR A 388 -17.07 1.24 -3.90
N PRO A 389 -18.07 1.01 -3.01
CA PRO A 389 -18.10 1.60 -1.69
C PRO A 389 -16.83 1.30 -0.89
N ALA A 390 -16.35 0.06 -0.90
CA ALA A 390 -15.14 -0.36 -0.21
C ALA A 390 -13.91 0.40 -0.70
N GLY A 391 -13.69 0.52 -2.00
CA GLY A 391 -12.55 1.24 -2.56
C GLY A 391 -12.59 2.74 -2.29
N ARG A 392 -13.78 3.38 -2.26
CA ARG A 392 -13.91 4.79 -1.83
C ARG A 392 -13.52 4.99 -0.37
N ALA A 393 -13.96 4.07 0.50
CA ALA A 393 -13.60 4.10 1.92
C ALA A 393 -12.09 3.87 2.11
N GLU A 394 -11.50 2.94 1.37
CA GLU A 394 -10.08 2.64 1.44
C GLU A 394 -9.21 3.82 0.96
N ALA A 395 -9.57 4.46 -0.16
CA ALA A 395 -8.87 5.65 -0.67
C ALA A 395 -8.86 6.79 0.37
N LEU A 396 -9.99 6.96 1.08
CA LEU A 396 -10.10 7.93 2.18
C LEU A 396 -9.24 7.53 3.38
N GLY A 397 -9.28 6.26 3.78
CA GLY A 397 -8.50 5.72 4.90
C GLY A 397 -6.99 5.90 4.68
N TRP A 398 -6.50 5.57 3.50
CA TRP A 398 -5.09 5.82 3.13
C TRP A 398 -4.72 7.30 3.15
N ALA A 399 -5.59 8.17 2.68
CA ALA A 399 -5.35 9.62 2.74
C ALA A 399 -5.22 10.11 4.20
N LEU A 400 -6.07 9.62 5.10
CA LEU A 400 -6.01 9.94 6.52
C LEU A 400 -4.74 9.43 7.19
N VAL A 401 -4.35 8.17 6.95
CA VAL A 401 -3.19 7.55 7.57
C VAL A 401 -1.89 8.17 7.06
N LEU A 402 -1.75 8.28 5.74
CA LEU A 402 -0.49 8.66 5.12
C LEU A 402 -0.28 10.18 5.07
N ARG A 403 -1.36 10.97 5.04
CA ARG A 403 -1.28 12.43 4.85
C ARG A 403 -1.98 13.23 5.96
N GLY A 404 -2.71 12.59 6.86
CA GLY A 404 -3.46 13.25 7.94
C GLY A 404 -4.64 14.08 7.46
N ASP A 405 -5.08 13.92 6.22
CA ASP A 405 -6.08 14.77 5.58
C ASP A 405 -7.02 13.95 4.68
N ALA A 406 -8.29 13.91 5.01
CA ALA A 406 -9.33 13.22 4.26
C ALA A 406 -9.43 13.70 2.79
N HIS A 407 -9.33 15.00 2.56
CA HIS A 407 -9.41 15.59 1.22
C HIS A 407 -8.17 15.30 0.36
N ALA A 408 -7.12 14.75 0.93
CA ALA A 408 -5.97 14.30 0.15
C ALA A 408 -6.33 13.15 -0.81
N ALA A 409 -7.38 12.40 -0.52
CA ALA A 409 -7.91 11.39 -1.44
C ALA A 409 -8.30 12.02 -2.80
N ASP A 410 -9.02 13.14 -2.79
CA ASP A 410 -9.44 13.81 -4.02
C ASP A 410 -8.26 14.45 -4.77
N ARG A 411 -7.34 15.07 -4.02
CA ARG A 411 -6.16 15.72 -4.62
C ARG A 411 -5.16 14.75 -5.24
N ALA A 412 -5.10 13.50 -4.78
CA ALA A 412 -4.12 12.52 -5.24
C ALA A 412 -4.17 12.30 -6.77
N LEU A 413 -5.38 12.29 -7.36
CA LEU A 413 -5.54 12.13 -8.81
C LEU A 413 -5.04 13.36 -9.58
N ASP A 414 -5.36 14.55 -9.11
CA ASP A 414 -4.90 15.80 -9.72
C ASP A 414 -3.37 15.92 -9.64
N GLU A 415 -2.79 15.56 -8.50
CA GLU A 415 -1.35 15.52 -8.28
C GLU A 415 -0.65 14.58 -9.26
N LEU A 416 -1.18 13.35 -9.46
CA LEU A 416 -0.64 12.39 -10.43
C LEU A 416 -0.74 12.92 -11.88
N GLN A 417 -1.86 13.54 -12.24
CA GLN A 417 -2.07 14.12 -13.57
C GLN A 417 -1.17 15.35 -13.83
N ALA A 418 -0.83 16.09 -12.80
CA ALA A 418 0.01 17.28 -12.90
C ALA A 418 1.51 16.96 -13.08
N VAL A 419 1.98 15.75 -12.74
CA VAL A 419 3.41 15.38 -12.81
C VAL A 419 3.96 15.60 -14.22
N THR A 420 5.03 16.34 -14.37
CA THR A 420 5.72 16.61 -15.65
C THR A 420 6.92 15.68 -15.87
N ALA A 421 7.43 15.61 -17.10
CA ALA A 421 8.67 14.92 -17.40
C ALA A 421 9.88 15.50 -16.63
N ALA A 422 9.86 16.81 -16.41
CA ALA A 422 10.87 17.51 -15.61
C ALA A 422 10.81 17.11 -14.14
N ASP A 423 9.61 16.94 -13.57
CA ASP A 423 9.44 16.47 -12.19
C ASP A 423 9.97 15.05 -12.04
N VAL A 424 9.63 14.14 -12.96
CA VAL A 424 10.16 12.78 -12.98
C VAL A 424 11.69 12.76 -13.02
N GLN A 425 12.29 13.57 -13.90
CA GLN A 425 13.74 13.65 -14.00
C GLN A 425 14.37 14.23 -12.73
N ARG A 426 13.76 15.27 -12.17
CA ARG A 426 14.22 15.89 -10.92
C ARG A 426 14.23 14.90 -9.76
N VAL A 427 13.10 14.19 -9.52
CA VAL A 427 13.03 13.21 -8.43
C VAL A 427 13.97 12.02 -8.68
N ALA A 428 14.15 11.59 -9.92
CA ALA A 428 15.12 10.54 -10.25
C ALA A 428 16.57 10.98 -9.96
N ARG A 429 16.92 12.25 -10.23
CA ARG A 429 18.24 12.79 -9.88
C ARG A 429 18.43 12.89 -8.38
N GLU A 430 17.42 13.35 -7.65
CA GLU A 430 17.50 13.60 -6.20
C GLU A 430 17.47 12.29 -5.42
N HIS A 431 16.49 11.43 -5.67
CA HIS A 431 16.21 10.25 -4.85
C HIS A 431 16.83 8.94 -5.37
N LEU A 432 17.33 8.87 -6.60
CA LEU A 432 17.99 7.68 -7.15
C LEU A 432 19.47 7.92 -7.45
N LEU A 433 19.82 9.01 -8.18
CA LEU A 433 21.20 9.23 -8.61
C LEU A 433 22.09 9.78 -7.49
N ARG A 434 21.60 10.80 -6.74
CA ARG A 434 22.36 11.46 -5.67
C ARG A 434 22.23 10.76 -4.33
N ALA A 435 21.10 10.10 -4.09
CA ALA A 435 20.85 9.37 -2.86
C ALA A 435 21.72 8.11 -2.76
N ARG A 436 22.12 7.77 -1.55
CA ARG A 436 22.89 6.54 -1.27
C ARG A 436 21.97 5.36 -1.22
N ARG A 437 22.45 4.22 -1.70
CA ARG A 437 21.68 2.97 -1.85
C ARG A 437 22.34 1.78 -1.21
N VAL A 438 21.54 0.74 -1.00
CA VAL A 438 22.03 -0.60 -0.69
C VAL A 438 21.77 -1.50 -1.88
N ALA A 439 22.79 -2.21 -2.31
CA ALA A 439 22.66 -3.28 -3.32
C ALA A 439 22.59 -4.63 -2.59
N LEU A 440 21.56 -5.41 -2.88
CA LEU A 440 21.40 -6.77 -2.37
C LEU A 440 21.65 -7.78 -3.49
N THR A 441 22.42 -8.82 -3.20
CA THR A 441 22.53 -10.03 -4.00
C THR A 441 21.99 -11.20 -3.20
N TYR A 442 20.99 -11.89 -3.72
CA TYR A 442 20.34 -13.04 -3.10
C TYR A 442 20.60 -14.29 -3.92
N VAL A 443 21.14 -15.33 -3.28
CA VAL A 443 21.62 -16.54 -3.95
C VAL A 443 21.33 -17.78 -3.13
N GLN A 444 21.36 -18.94 -3.81
CA GLN A 444 21.33 -20.22 -3.11
C GLN A 444 22.59 -20.41 -2.24
N GLY A 445 22.39 -20.92 -1.04
CA GLY A 445 23.46 -21.23 -0.10
C GLY A 445 22.90 -21.54 1.29
N ALA A 446 23.77 -21.93 2.22
CA ALA A 446 23.39 -22.02 3.61
C ALA A 446 22.99 -20.62 4.14
N PRO A 447 21.99 -20.51 5.04
CA PRO A 447 21.70 -19.26 5.72
C PRO A 447 22.95 -18.78 6.46
N GLY A 448 23.34 -17.54 6.21
CA GLY A 448 24.46 -16.91 6.91
C GLY A 448 24.05 -16.34 8.26
#